data_ee38a2d6c10908db9b8f60ba4fbfd4c7
#
_entry.id   ee38a2d6c10908db9b8f60ba4fbfd4c7
#
_cell.length_a   1.000
_cell.length_b   1.000
_cell.length_c   1.000
_cell.angle_alpha   90.00
_cell.angle_beta   90.00
_cell.angle_gamma   90.00
#
_symmetry.space_group_name_H-M   'P 1'
#
loop_
_entity.id
_entity.type
_entity.pdbx_description
1 polymer ?
#
loop_
_entity_poly.entity_id
_entity_poly.type
_entity_poly.pdbx_seq_one_letter_code
_entity_poly.pdbx_strand_id
1 'polypeptide(L)'
;MPPVPAASCTAAATTPATSAPDSLTPGLQHRYASLLPELCIPWQPARVPQPALAVFNHALARELGWPAEAFDSPAGAELLAGNTVPPEAQPVAQGYAGHQFGGYSPQLGDGRALLLGEVRDAAGRLRDVAFKGSGRTPFSRGGDGKAALGPMLREYLVSEAMHALGVPTTRSLAVATTGERIRRDHGPQPGAVLTRVAASHIRVGTFQWVAGQDDEALLRRLADVTLARHCPDLAPAVDSATAPGQPVQPTPPTSGATYLAMLAAVCERQARLVAQWMGLGFIHGVMNTDNMTLSGETIDYGPCAFMEAYDPATVFSSIDRGGRYAWGNQPGIAQWNLARLAEALLPLLHADTEQAVEQATEVINHFPVLYQRHWLAVMRAKLGLADAAAAGQADPGSESGQGGAAGPDVDDAADLALIQGWLHAMQGQGVDWTLAHRHLCDVAEAVWPDADTTDAGLALSAHPASQRLRSLFADPARLDDWLPRWQARLVSGPVRPLSQGHSPGQPTSHPAERASAMRRVNPIYIPRNQRVEEALSAASDHGDMAPFHALLAVLQRPFDEAPGQDRYAQPAQPAQAAGYRTFCGT
;
A
#
# COMPACT_ATOMS: atom_id res chain seq x y z
N MET A 1 75.01 -50.84 -26.91
CA MET A 1 74.17 -49.68 -26.42
C MET A 1 72.74 -50.05 -26.70
N PRO A 2 71.89 -50.18 -25.65
CA PRO A 2 70.46 -50.51 -25.79
C PRO A 2 69.65 -49.20 -25.91
N PRO A 3 68.45 -49.18 -26.54
CA PRO A 3 67.64 -48.00 -26.78
C PRO A 3 66.85 -47.65 -25.55
N VAL A 4 66.63 -46.33 -25.39
CA VAL A 4 65.86 -45.67 -24.33
C VAL A 4 64.37 -45.87 -24.59
N PRO A 5 63.53 -46.20 -23.58
CA PRO A 5 62.08 -46.32 -23.77
C PRO A 5 61.38 -44.92 -23.78
N ALA A 6 60.40 -44.83 -24.69
CA ALA A 6 59.54 -43.69 -24.85
C ALA A 6 58.64 -43.44 -23.62
N ALA A 7 58.59 -42.21 -23.12
CA ALA A 7 57.70 -41.78 -22.07
C ALA A 7 56.27 -41.58 -22.61
N SER A 8 55.30 -42.31 -22.00
CA SER A 8 53.87 -42.11 -22.24
C SER A 8 53.38 -40.81 -21.57
N CYS A 9 52.89 -39.88 -22.38
CA CYS A 9 52.10 -38.74 -21.89
C CYS A 9 50.74 -39.19 -21.44
N THR A 10 50.54 -39.21 -20.13
CA THR A 10 49.19 -39.26 -19.52
C THR A 10 48.51 -37.90 -19.68
N ALA A 11 47.40 -37.90 -20.39
CA ALA A 11 46.53 -36.72 -20.50
C ALA A 11 45.97 -36.36 -19.12
N ALA A 12 46.30 -35.17 -18.65
CA ALA A 12 45.68 -34.56 -17.46
C ALA A 12 44.20 -34.31 -17.78
N ALA A 13 43.32 -34.87 -16.97
CA ALA A 13 41.90 -34.59 -17.00
C ALA A 13 41.70 -33.07 -16.65
N THR A 14 41.22 -32.33 -17.62
CA THR A 14 40.73 -30.95 -17.43
C THR A 14 39.49 -31.02 -16.57
N THR A 15 39.59 -30.59 -15.32
CA THR A 15 38.46 -30.25 -14.46
C THR A 15 37.63 -29.19 -15.19
N PRO A 16 36.28 -29.32 -15.27
CA PRO A 16 35.48 -28.27 -15.85
C PRO A 16 35.63 -27.00 -14.99
N ALA A 17 35.96 -25.90 -15.67
CA ALA A 17 35.97 -24.59 -15.05
C ALA A 17 34.59 -24.33 -14.41
N THR A 18 34.56 -24.13 -13.11
CA THR A 18 33.42 -23.55 -12.40
C THR A 18 33.06 -22.28 -13.13
N SER A 19 31.87 -22.25 -13.73
CA SER A 19 31.29 -21.05 -14.28
C SER A 19 31.36 -19.95 -13.20
N ALA A 20 31.87 -18.78 -13.56
CA ALA A 20 31.79 -17.60 -12.69
C ALA A 20 30.34 -17.45 -12.24
N PRO A 21 30.06 -17.06 -10.97
CA PRO A 21 28.69 -16.87 -10.52
C PRO A 21 28.02 -15.91 -11.49
N ASP A 22 26.84 -16.32 -11.99
CA ASP A 22 26.00 -15.48 -12.85
C ASP A 22 25.92 -14.09 -12.23
N SER A 23 26.35 -13.08 -12.99
CA SER A 23 26.35 -11.69 -12.50
C SER A 23 24.93 -11.32 -12.11
N LEU A 24 24.72 -10.82 -10.88
CA LEU A 24 23.43 -10.32 -10.43
C LEU A 24 23.06 -9.08 -11.27
N THR A 25 22.35 -9.33 -12.36
CA THR A 25 21.89 -8.28 -13.28
C THR A 25 20.39 -8.11 -13.12
N PRO A 26 19.92 -7.06 -12.41
CA PRO A 26 18.50 -6.82 -12.20
C PRO A 26 17.76 -6.35 -13.46
N GLY A 27 18.44 -6.08 -14.59
CA GLY A 27 17.83 -5.67 -15.85
C GLY A 27 17.18 -4.28 -15.77
N LEU A 28 17.85 -3.34 -15.12
CA LEU A 28 17.34 -1.99 -14.87
C LEU A 28 17.27 -1.14 -16.14
N GLN A 29 16.19 -0.39 -16.26
CA GLN A 29 15.95 0.68 -17.23
C GLN A 29 16.01 2.03 -16.49
N HIS A 30 16.15 3.15 -17.24
CA HIS A 30 16.28 4.50 -16.66
C HIS A 30 15.34 5.50 -17.31
N ARG A 31 14.09 5.09 -17.47
CA ARG A 31 13.09 5.90 -18.17
C ARG A 31 12.80 7.20 -17.45
N TYR A 32 12.64 7.16 -16.11
CA TYR A 32 12.41 8.37 -15.31
C TYR A 32 13.58 9.36 -15.48
N ALA A 33 14.81 8.92 -15.21
CA ALA A 33 15.98 9.77 -15.29
C ALA A 33 16.27 10.29 -16.72
N SER A 34 15.96 9.48 -17.76
CA SER A 34 16.13 9.87 -19.16
C SER A 34 15.07 10.84 -19.67
N LEU A 35 13.83 10.70 -19.22
CA LEU A 35 12.70 11.53 -19.66
C LEU A 35 12.56 12.82 -18.85
N LEU A 36 13.03 12.82 -17.61
CA LEU A 36 12.88 13.91 -16.63
C LEU A 36 14.22 14.18 -15.91
N PRO A 37 15.34 14.43 -16.65
CA PRO A 37 16.65 14.60 -16.05
C PRO A 37 16.73 15.81 -15.11
N GLU A 38 15.89 16.84 -15.31
CA GLU A 38 15.82 18.02 -14.47
C GLU A 38 15.22 17.71 -13.08
N LEU A 39 14.49 16.60 -12.93
CA LEU A 39 13.84 16.21 -11.69
C LEU A 39 14.69 15.26 -10.83
N CYS A 40 15.93 15.00 -11.22
CA CYS A 40 16.80 14.10 -10.48
C CYS A 40 18.27 14.50 -10.56
N ILE A 41 19.01 14.11 -9.55
CA ILE A 41 20.46 14.34 -9.47
C ILE A 41 21.14 12.96 -9.44
N PRO A 42 22.06 12.65 -10.40
CA PRO A 42 22.85 11.43 -10.33
C PRO A 42 23.64 11.36 -9.02
N TRP A 43 23.51 10.27 -8.30
CA TRP A 43 24.14 10.11 -7.00
C TRP A 43 24.44 8.64 -6.70
N GLN A 44 25.46 8.38 -5.90
CA GLN A 44 25.85 7.01 -5.53
C GLN A 44 25.47 6.69 -4.09
N PRO A 45 25.05 5.46 -3.78
CA PRO A 45 24.87 5.03 -2.41
C PRO A 45 26.18 5.06 -1.63
N ALA A 46 26.11 5.34 -0.34
CA ALA A 46 27.26 5.29 0.54
C ALA A 46 27.71 3.84 0.75
N ARG A 47 29.02 3.58 0.73
CA ARG A 47 29.55 2.27 1.07
C ARG A 47 29.37 1.98 2.54
N VAL A 48 29.03 0.73 2.85
CA VAL A 48 28.81 0.23 4.21
C VAL A 48 29.83 -0.85 4.55
N PRO A 49 30.27 -0.96 5.81
CA PRO A 49 31.40 -1.81 6.18
C PRO A 49 31.10 -3.31 6.14
N GLN A 50 29.88 -3.72 6.45
CA GLN A 50 29.55 -5.15 6.62
C GLN A 50 28.08 -5.41 6.27
N PRO A 51 27.74 -5.44 4.96
CA PRO A 51 26.38 -5.71 4.53
C PRO A 51 25.98 -7.15 4.79
N ALA A 52 24.75 -7.35 5.29
CA ALA A 52 24.13 -8.67 5.43
C ALA A 52 22.61 -8.54 5.29
N LEU A 53 21.95 -9.51 4.69
CA LEU A 53 20.49 -9.51 4.59
C LEU A 53 19.87 -9.83 5.96
N ALA A 54 19.03 -8.93 6.46
CA ALA A 54 18.17 -9.19 7.60
C ALA A 54 16.89 -9.91 7.17
N VAL A 55 16.33 -9.52 6.04
CA VAL A 55 15.15 -10.15 5.43
C VAL A 55 15.17 -9.96 3.92
N PHE A 56 14.71 -10.98 3.18
CA PHE A 56 14.59 -10.96 1.72
C PHE A 56 13.23 -11.51 1.28
N ASN A 57 12.60 -10.86 0.32
CA ASN A 57 11.28 -11.22 -0.21
C ASN A 57 11.40 -12.05 -1.48
N HIS A 58 11.49 -13.36 -1.32
CA HIS A 58 11.61 -14.30 -2.44
C HIS A 58 10.41 -14.23 -3.40
N ALA A 59 9.19 -14.01 -2.89
CA ALA A 59 8.01 -13.92 -3.73
C ALA A 59 8.08 -12.69 -4.64
N LEU A 60 8.40 -11.52 -4.08
CA LEU A 60 8.54 -10.29 -4.84
C LEU A 60 9.71 -10.37 -5.84
N ALA A 61 10.84 -10.99 -5.47
CA ALA A 61 11.95 -11.20 -6.39
C ALA A 61 11.51 -12.00 -7.62
N ARG A 62 10.73 -13.07 -7.43
CA ARG A 62 10.17 -13.86 -8.55
C ARG A 62 9.16 -13.07 -9.38
N GLU A 63 8.32 -12.23 -8.75
CA GLU A 63 7.41 -11.30 -9.46
C GLU A 63 8.19 -10.32 -10.36
N LEU A 64 9.37 -9.89 -9.92
CA LEU A 64 10.27 -9.02 -10.70
C LEU A 64 11.05 -9.78 -11.79
N GLY A 65 10.93 -11.11 -11.85
CA GLY A 65 11.72 -11.94 -12.74
C GLY A 65 13.18 -12.12 -12.29
N TRP A 66 13.48 -11.85 -11.02
CA TRP A 66 14.84 -11.97 -10.47
C TRP A 66 15.08 -13.38 -9.90
N PRO A 67 16.30 -13.95 -10.05
CA PRO A 67 16.67 -15.23 -9.47
C PRO A 67 16.80 -15.10 -7.95
N ALA A 68 15.70 -15.37 -7.23
CA ALA A 68 15.57 -15.10 -5.80
C ALA A 68 16.71 -15.68 -4.96
N GLU A 69 17.12 -16.93 -5.25
CA GLU A 69 18.17 -17.64 -4.52
C GLU A 69 19.56 -17.00 -4.74
N ALA A 70 19.80 -16.41 -5.91
CA ALA A 70 21.04 -15.69 -6.19
C ALA A 70 21.11 -14.34 -5.47
N PHE A 71 19.97 -13.66 -5.34
CA PHE A 71 19.89 -12.41 -4.59
C PHE A 71 19.87 -12.62 -3.07
N ASP A 72 19.39 -13.76 -2.56
CA ASP A 72 19.49 -14.11 -1.14
C ASP A 72 20.86 -14.76 -0.84
N SER A 73 21.90 -13.96 -0.96
CA SER A 73 23.31 -14.37 -0.84
C SER A 73 24.18 -13.21 -0.34
N PRO A 74 25.42 -13.47 0.07
CA PRO A 74 26.38 -12.40 0.40
C PRO A 74 26.58 -11.40 -0.75
N ALA A 75 26.62 -11.86 -2.01
CA ALA A 75 26.72 -10.98 -3.17
C ALA A 75 25.47 -10.13 -3.37
N GLY A 76 24.28 -10.70 -3.11
CA GLY A 76 23.03 -9.94 -3.08
C GLY A 76 22.99 -8.93 -1.94
N ALA A 77 23.53 -9.26 -0.76
CA ALA A 77 23.65 -8.31 0.35
C ALA A 77 24.51 -7.08 -0.02
N GLU A 78 25.64 -7.30 -0.70
CA GLU A 78 26.50 -6.22 -1.21
C GLU A 78 25.76 -5.32 -2.20
N LEU A 79 24.95 -5.90 -3.10
CA LEU A 79 24.15 -5.16 -4.05
C LEU A 79 23.01 -4.39 -3.34
N LEU A 80 22.22 -5.08 -2.51
CA LEU A 80 21.03 -4.53 -1.89
C LEU A 80 21.32 -3.55 -0.73
N ALA A 81 22.58 -3.52 -0.25
CA ALA A 81 23.09 -2.48 0.63
C ALA A 81 23.70 -1.28 -0.12
N GLY A 82 23.88 -1.39 -1.44
CA GLY A 82 24.44 -0.33 -2.29
C GLY A 82 25.96 -0.33 -2.41
N ASN A 83 26.67 -1.35 -1.89
CA ASN A 83 28.14 -1.46 -2.05
C ASN A 83 28.53 -1.82 -3.47
N THR A 84 27.75 -2.66 -4.13
CA THR A 84 27.89 -3.02 -5.53
C THR A 84 26.72 -2.42 -6.30
N VAL A 85 27.03 -1.50 -7.22
CA VAL A 85 26.03 -0.92 -8.11
C VAL A 85 26.14 -1.64 -9.45
N PRO A 86 25.07 -2.29 -9.94
CA PRO A 86 25.08 -2.96 -11.23
C PRO A 86 25.51 -1.99 -12.35
N PRO A 87 26.28 -2.44 -13.35
CA PRO A 87 26.76 -1.56 -14.44
C PRO A 87 25.64 -0.85 -15.19
N GLU A 88 24.47 -1.49 -15.28
CA GLU A 88 23.28 -0.92 -15.90
C GLU A 88 22.53 0.05 -14.98
N ALA A 89 22.82 0.12 -13.67
CA ALA A 89 22.13 1.02 -12.76
C ALA A 89 22.68 2.46 -12.91
N GLN A 90 21.77 3.43 -12.91
CA GLN A 90 22.07 4.86 -12.87
C GLN A 90 21.35 5.50 -11.67
N PRO A 91 21.85 5.29 -10.45
CA PRO A 91 21.15 5.77 -9.26
C PRO A 91 21.01 7.28 -9.27
N VAL A 92 19.79 7.76 -8.96
CA VAL A 92 19.46 9.17 -8.90
C VAL A 92 18.69 9.50 -7.62
N ALA A 93 18.92 10.68 -7.07
CA ALA A 93 18.08 11.28 -6.03
C ALA A 93 17.01 12.13 -6.71
N GLN A 94 15.73 11.85 -6.45
CA GLN A 94 14.60 12.56 -7.04
C GLN A 94 14.29 13.85 -6.27
N GLY A 95 13.98 14.93 -7.00
CA GLY A 95 13.52 16.19 -6.44
C GLY A 95 12.00 16.24 -6.34
N TYR A 96 11.50 16.78 -5.24
CA TYR A 96 10.10 17.11 -5.03
C TYR A 96 9.95 18.18 -3.96
N ALA A 97 8.81 18.85 -3.93
CA ALA A 97 8.36 19.73 -2.85
C ALA A 97 7.32 19.02 -2.00
N GLY A 98 6.67 19.71 -1.09
CA GLY A 98 5.53 19.16 -0.37
C GLY A 98 4.93 20.08 0.65
N HIS A 99 3.63 19.89 0.90
CA HIS A 99 2.97 20.46 2.05
C HIS A 99 3.05 19.47 3.22
N GLN A 100 3.84 19.81 4.22
CA GLN A 100 4.01 19.03 5.43
C GLN A 100 3.18 19.66 6.56
N PHE A 101 2.21 18.91 7.08
CA PHE A 101 1.24 19.44 8.06
C PHE A 101 0.53 20.74 7.62
N GLY A 102 0.34 20.91 6.30
CA GLY A 102 -0.24 22.10 5.69
C GLY A 102 0.74 23.24 5.39
N GLY A 103 1.98 23.18 5.88
CA GLY A 103 3.05 24.13 5.56
C GLY A 103 3.81 23.73 4.29
N TYR A 104 3.96 24.63 3.33
CA TYR A 104 4.67 24.35 2.09
C TYR A 104 6.19 24.38 2.27
N SER A 105 6.85 23.34 1.81
CA SER A 105 8.30 23.21 1.74
C SER A 105 8.70 23.10 0.25
N PRO A 106 9.34 24.13 -0.32
CA PRO A 106 9.59 24.20 -1.77
C PRO A 106 10.64 23.19 -2.26
N GLN A 107 11.46 22.65 -1.35
CA GLN A 107 12.49 21.67 -1.67
C GLN A 107 12.60 20.64 -0.54
N LEU A 108 12.14 19.43 -0.83
CA LEU A 108 12.30 18.24 0.00
C LEU A 108 13.27 17.28 -0.67
N GLY A 109 12.80 16.47 -1.60
CA GLY A 109 13.57 15.50 -2.35
C GLY A 109 13.97 14.26 -1.56
N ASP A 110 14.62 13.33 -2.24
CA ASP A 110 15.10 12.05 -1.69
C ASP A 110 16.31 12.26 -0.77
N GLY A 111 16.07 12.71 0.46
CA GLY A 111 17.13 13.01 1.44
C GLY A 111 17.89 11.78 1.95
N ARG A 112 17.36 10.58 1.74
CA ARG A 112 17.95 9.28 2.11
C ARG A 112 17.56 8.14 1.18
N ALA A 113 16.99 8.47 0.03
CA ALA A 113 16.56 7.48 -0.95
C ALA A 113 17.28 7.71 -2.29
N LEU A 114 17.39 6.64 -3.07
CA LEU A 114 17.94 6.66 -4.43
C LEU A 114 17.12 5.73 -5.31
N LEU A 115 16.57 6.25 -6.40
CA LEU A 115 16.02 5.43 -7.47
C LEU A 115 17.17 4.78 -8.22
N LEU A 116 17.25 3.44 -8.22
CA LEU A 116 18.26 2.69 -8.97
C LEU A 116 17.91 2.59 -10.45
N GLY A 117 16.63 2.57 -10.76
CA GLY A 117 16.07 2.42 -12.08
C GLY A 117 14.71 1.72 -12.02
N GLU A 118 14.23 1.31 -13.19
CA GLU A 118 12.97 0.60 -13.35
C GLU A 118 13.19 -0.79 -13.93
N VAL A 119 12.36 -1.74 -13.54
CA VAL A 119 12.33 -3.11 -14.06
C VAL A 119 10.92 -3.46 -14.56
N ARG A 120 10.82 -4.29 -15.60
CA ARG A 120 9.54 -4.88 -15.97
C ARG A 120 9.32 -6.15 -15.15
N ASP A 121 8.21 -6.19 -14.42
CA ASP A 121 7.81 -7.38 -13.68
C ASP A 121 7.35 -8.50 -14.64
N ALA A 122 7.10 -9.70 -14.12
CA ALA A 122 6.68 -10.86 -14.91
C ALA A 122 5.34 -10.64 -15.67
N ALA A 123 4.53 -9.66 -15.24
CA ALA A 123 3.32 -9.24 -15.94
C ALA A 123 3.57 -8.12 -16.97
N GLY A 124 4.84 -7.72 -17.21
CA GLY A 124 5.23 -6.67 -18.13
C GLY A 124 5.05 -5.25 -17.60
N ARG A 125 4.61 -5.07 -16.36
CA ARG A 125 4.40 -3.76 -15.75
C ARG A 125 5.73 -3.15 -15.31
N LEU A 126 5.89 -1.86 -15.50
CA LEU A 126 7.10 -1.14 -15.07
C LEU A 126 7.07 -0.88 -13.57
N ARG A 127 8.15 -1.22 -12.87
CA ARG A 127 8.33 -1.04 -11.43
C ARG A 127 9.59 -0.26 -11.14
N ASP A 128 9.49 0.75 -10.28
CA ASP A 128 10.66 1.42 -9.72
C ASP A 128 11.32 0.53 -8.68
N VAL A 129 12.64 0.52 -8.67
CA VAL A 129 13.46 -0.09 -7.62
C VAL A 129 14.30 1.03 -6.99
N ALA A 130 14.14 1.24 -5.68
CA ALA A 130 14.79 2.32 -4.96
C ALA A 130 15.38 1.86 -3.63
N PHE A 131 16.51 2.44 -3.23
CA PHE A 131 17.04 2.32 -1.88
C PHE A 131 16.44 3.37 -0.95
N LYS A 132 16.28 3.02 0.34
CA LYS A 132 15.95 3.95 1.42
C LYS A 132 16.92 3.72 2.59
N GLY A 133 17.61 4.78 3.01
CA GLY A 133 18.63 4.70 4.05
C GLY A 133 20.05 4.49 3.51
N SER A 134 20.27 4.63 2.20
CA SER A 134 21.55 4.36 1.52
C SER A 134 22.61 5.47 1.65
N GLY A 135 22.43 6.41 2.56
CA GLY A 135 23.38 7.49 2.82
C GLY A 135 22.91 8.85 2.33
N ARG A 136 23.79 9.84 2.52
CA ARG A 136 23.52 11.24 2.21
C ARG A 136 23.34 11.46 0.71
N THR A 137 22.36 12.31 0.38
CA THR A 137 22.10 12.82 -0.98
C THR A 137 22.15 14.36 -0.98
N PRO A 138 22.09 15.01 -2.14
CA PRO A 138 21.96 16.48 -2.23
C PRO A 138 20.73 17.03 -1.50
N PHE A 139 19.70 16.20 -1.25
CA PHE A 139 18.45 16.59 -0.58
C PHE A 139 18.42 16.28 0.92
N SER A 140 19.52 15.84 1.54
CA SER A 140 19.55 15.41 2.96
C SER A 140 19.40 16.53 4.00
N ARG A 141 19.42 17.80 3.59
CA ARG A 141 19.20 18.97 4.46
C ARG A 141 20.00 18.94 5.77
N GLY A 142 21.24 18.44 5.74
CA GLY A 142 22.09 18.30 6.91
C GLY A 142 22.00 16.94 7.62
N GLY A 143 21.02 16.09 7.31
CA GLY A 143 20.92 14.71 7.80
C GLY A 143 22.03 13.81 7.29
N ASP A 144 22.23 12.64 7.91
CA ASP A 144 23.21 11.64 7.49
C ASP A 144 22.73 10.74 6.33
N GLY A 145 21.44 10.80 5.99
CA GLY A 145 20.83 9.99 4.94
C GLY A 145 20.74 8.50 5.25
N LYS A 146 21.11 8.08 6.43
CA LYS A 146 21.10 6.68 6.88
C LYS A 146 19.77 6.33 7.56
N ALA A 147 19.47 5.05 7.67
CA ALA A 147 18.29 4.55 8.36
C ALA A 147 18.66 3.49 9.41
N ALA A 148 17.94 3.48 10.53
CA ALA A 148 18.07 2.44 11.54
C ALA A 148 17.32 1.16 11.12
N LEU A 149 17.74 0.01 11.65
CA LEU A 149 17.17 -1.31 11.33
C LEU A 149 15.68 -1.38 11.69
N GLY A 150 15.29 -0.94 12.88
CA GLY A 150 13.90 -0.99 13.34
C GLY A 150 12.93 -0.31 12.37
N PRO A 151 13.11 0.97 12.02
CA PRO A 151 12.28 1.66 11.01
C PRO A 151 12.22 0.97 9.64
N MET A 152 13.33 0.37 9.16
CA MET A 152 13.33 -0.34 7.87
C MET A 152 12.58 -1.67 7.95
N LEU A 153 12.73 -2.40 9.04
CA LEU A 153 11.94 -3.61 9.31
C LEU A 153 10.44 -3.29 9.48
N ARG A 154 10.12 -2.15 10.13
CA ARG A 154 8.74 -1.68 10.25
C ARG A 154 8.11 -1.43 8.88
N GLU A 155 8.81 -0.68 8.02
CA GLU A 155 8.32 -0.42 6.66
C GLU A 155 8.14 -1.71 5.86
N TYR A 156 9.10 -2.64 5.95
CA TYR A 156 8.98 -3.96 5.33
C TYR A 156 7.74 -4.72 5.84
N LEU A 157 7.60 -4.84 7.16
CA LEU A 157 6.51 -5.61 7.77
C LEU A 157 5.14 -5.05 7.40
N VAL A 158 4.98 -3.72 7.50
CA VAL A 158 3.67 -3.09 7.26
C VAL A 158 3.34 -3.05 5.77
N SER A 159 4.30 -2.77 4.89
CA SER A 159 4.05 -2.78 3.44
C SER A 159 3.64 -4.17 2.94
N GLU A 160 4.30 -5.23 3.39
CA GLU A 160 3.95 -6.60 3.01
C GLU A 160 2.63 -7.07 3.66
N ALA A 161 2.32 -6.62 4.87
CA ALA A 161 1.01 -6.84 5.48
C ALA A 161 -0.11 -6.14 4.68
N MET A 162 0.09 -4.87 4.27
CA MET A 162 -0.87 -4.14 3.44
C MET A 162 -1.08 -4.83 2.08
N HIS A 163 -0.01 -5.32 1.47
CA HIS A 163 -0.12 -6.13 0.25
C HIS A 163 -0.97 -7.39 0.47
N ALA A 164 -0.70 -8.14 1.54
CA ALA A 164 -1.47 -9.35 1.88
C ALA A 164 -2.95 -9.04 2.21
N LEU A 165 -3.24 -7.85 2.73
CA LEU A 165 -4.60 -7.33 2.97
C LEU A 165 -5.29 -6.84 1.68
N GLY A 166 -4.61 -6.86 0.51
CA GLY A 166 -5.16 -6.43 -0.77
C GLY A 166 -5.17 -4.92 -0.96
N VAL A 167 -4.41 -4.15 -0.19
CA VAL A 167 -4.29 -2.69 -0.32
C VAL A 167 -3.16 -2.33 -1.28
N PRO A 168 -3.37 -1.47 -2.28
CA PRO A 168 -2.30 -0.95 -3.13
C PRO A 168 -1.20 -0.29 -2.29
N THR A 169 0.02 -0.75 -2.47
CA THR A 169 1.16 -0.35 -1.63
C THR A 169 2.48 -0.50 -2.36
N THR A 170 3.45 0.36 -2.02
CA THR A 170 4.84 0.05 -2.31
C THR A 170 5.24 -1.22 -1.58
N ARG A 171 6.10 -2.04 -2.20
CA ARG A 171 6.54 -3.34 -1.71
C ARG A 171 7.97 -3.25 -1.17
N SER A 172 8.31 -4.14 -0.30
CA SER A 172 9.66 -4.25 0.27
C SER A 172 10.35 -5.53 -0.21
N LEU A 173 11.45 -5.38 -0.94
CA LEU A 173 12.21 -6.51 -1.47
C LEU A 173 13.20 -7.06 -0.44
N ALA A 174 13.95 -6.17 0.21
CA ALA A 174 14.96 -6.57 1.19
C ALA A 174 15.20 -5.48 2.23
N VAL A 175 15.64 -5.90 3.41
CA VAL A 175 16.36 -5.05 4.37
C VAL A 175 17.75 -5.64 4.56
N ALA A 176 18.77 -4.85 4.19
CA ALA A 176 20.17 -5.19 4.41
C ALA A 176 20.71 -4.38 5.59
N THR A 177 21.33 -5.03 6.57
CA THR A 177 22.10 -4.35 7.63
C THR A 177 23.40 -3.81 7.06
N THR A 178 23.91 -2.72 7.63
CA THR A 178 25.13 -2.06 7.13
C THR A 178 26.40 -2.42 7.91
N GLY A 179 26.26 -3.06 9.07
CA GLY A 179 27.36 -3.26 10.02
C GLY A 179 27.75 -2.01 10.81
N GLU A 180 27.12 -0.88 10.52
CA GLU A 180 27.35 0.38 11.26
C GLU A 180 26.36 0.52 12.43
N ARG A 181 26.76 1.30 13.42
CA ARG A 181 25.85 1.84 14.43
C ARG A 181 25.66 3.33 14.20
N ILE A 182 24.44 3.71 13.82
CA ILE A 182 24.08 5.09 13.53
C ILE A 182 23.52 5.78 14.78
N ARG A 183 23.88 7.03 15.02
CA ARG A 183 23.40 7.80 16.18
C ARG A 183 22.00 8.32 15.92
N ARG A 184 21.10 8.09 16.89
CA ARG A 184 19.73 8.62 16.92
C ARG A 184 19.45 9.14 18.34
N ASP A 185 18.33 9.79 18.56
CA ASP A 185 17.96 10.41 19.84
C ASP A 185 17.99 9.42 21.02
N HIS A 186 17.63 8.16 20.77
CA HIS A 186 17.64 7.08 21.76
C HIS A 186 18.97 6.29 21.80
N GLY A 187 20.05 6.83 21.23
CA GLY A 187 21.36 6.22 21.22
C GLY A 187 21.75 5.56 19.90
N PRO A 188 22.91 4.86 19.88
CA PRO A 188 23.38 4.19 18.67
C PRO A 188 22.53 2.97 18.32
N GLN A 189 22.00 2.93 17.11
CA GLN A 189 21.18 1.84 16.57
C GLN A 189 21.85 1.15 15.38
N PRO A 190 21.60 -0.15 15.12
CA PRO A 190 22.08 -0.81 13.92
C PRO A 190 21.58 -0.07 12.66
N GLY A 191 22.46 0.18 11.70
CA GLY A 191 22.12 0.77 10.42
C GLY A 191 21.57 -0.25 9.44
N ALA A 192 20.66 0.18 8.55
CA ALA A 192 20.10 -0.66 7.50
C ALA A 192 19.73 0.14 6.25
N VAL A 193 19.62 -0.57 5.12
CA VAL A 193 19.09 -0.10 3.85
C VAL A 193 17.89 -0.95 3.48
N LEU A 194 16.77 -0.31 3.13
CA LEU A 194 15.60 -0.96 2.56
C LEU A 194 15.62 -0.84 1.04
N THR A 195 15.42 -1.95 0.33
CA THR A 195 15.10 -1.95 -1.10
C THR A 195 13.60 -1.94 -1.29
N ARG A 196 13.08 -0.83 -1.80
CA ARG A 196 11.65 -0.59 -2.04
C ARG A 196 11.31 -0.72 -3.52
N VAL A 197 10.17 -1.33 -3.81
CA VAL A 197 9.62 -1.50 -5.15
C VAL A 197 8.26 -0.80 -5.23
N ALA A 198 8.01 -0.04 -6.28
CA ALA A 198 6.78 0.73 -6.46
C ALA A 198 6.32 0.73 -7.92
N ALA A 199 5.03 0.98 -8.17
CA ALA A 199 4.56 1.30 -9.52
C ALA A 199 5.23 2.58 -10.05
N SER A 200 5.40 3.59 -9.21
CA SER A 200 6.36 4.70 -9.37
C SER A 200 6.53 5.47 -8.08
N HIS A 201 7.58 6.30 -7.99
CA HIS A 201 7.79 7.24 -6.91
C HIS A 201 7.32 8.67 -7.26
N ILE A 202 6.59 8.86 -8.36
CA ILE A 202 5.96 10.14 -8.71
C ILE A 202 4.85 10.42 -7.69
N ARG A 203 4.92 11.56 -7.04
CA ARG A 203 4.01 11.97 -5.98
C ARG A 203 3.43 13.37 -6.26
N VAL A 204 2.40 13.76 -5.53
CA VAL A 204 1.83 15.13 -5.65
C VAL A 204 2.94 16.18 -5.48
N GLY A 205 3.85 15.97 -4.54
CA GLY A 205 5.01 16.84 -4.32
C GLY A 205 5.93 17.00 -5.52
N THR A 206 6.03 16.01 -6.42
CA THR A 206 6.80 16.13 -7.66
C THR A 206 6.20 17.19 -8.59
N PHE A 207 4.88 17.19 -8.75
CA PHE A 207 4.17 18.21 -9.53
C PHE A 207 4.27 19.60 -8.89
N GLN A 208 4.17 19.69 -7.56
CA GLN A 208 4.33 20.94 -6.84
C GLN A 208 5.73 21.56 -7.03
N TRP A 209 6.76 20.71 -7.07
CA TRP A 209 8.13 21.18 -7.29
C TRP A 209 8.33 21.75 -8.69
N VAL A 210 7.78 21.09 -9.71
CA VAL A 210 7.84 21.57 -11.09
C VAL A 210 7.00 22.84 -11.27
N ALA A 211 5.79 22.89 -10.75
CA ALA A 211 4.94 24.08 -10.80
C ALA A 211 5.61 25.31 -10.15
N GLY A 212 6.40 25.09 -9.08
CA GLY A 212 7.16 26.16 -8.43
C GLY A 212 8.38 26.68 -9.22
N GLN A 213 8.70 26.08 -10.38
CA GLN A 213 9.78 26.51 -11.26
C GLN A 213 9.29 27.36 -12.45
N ASP A 214 8.00 27.53 -12.61
CA ASP A 214 7.34 28.25 -13.71
C ASP A 214 7.75 27.70 -15.12
N ASP A 215 8.11 26.40 -15.22
CA ASP A 215 8.46 25.73 -16.46
C ASP A 215 7.31 24.83 -16.95
N GLU A 216 6.42 25.41 -17.76
CA GLU A 216 5.29 24.68 -18.33
C GLU A 216 5.72 23.49 -19.22
N ALA A 217 6.86 23.61 -19.93
CA ALA A 217 7.35 22.54 -20.80
C ALA A 217 7.78 21.32 -19.96
N LEU A 218 8.45 21.54 -18.83
CA LEU A 218 8.81 20.49 -17.89
C LEU A 218 7.56 19.90 -17.21
N LEU A 219 6.60 20.75 -16.82
CA LEU A 219 5.33 20.29 -16.24
C LEU A 219 4.57 19.38 -17.21
N ARG A 220 4.52 19.75 -18.48
CA ARG A 220 3.90 18.96 -19.55
C ARG A 220 4.59 17.61 -19.72
N ARG A 221 5.92 17.57 -19.76
CA ARG A 221 6.68 16.31 -19.84
C ARG A 221 6.42 15.41 -18.64
N LEU A 222 6.38 15.96 -17.42
CA LEU A 222 6.05 15.21 -16.21
C LEU A 222 4.65 14.63 -16.28
N ALA A 223 3.67 15.43 -16.75
CA ALA A 223 2.30 14.99 -16.91
C ALA A 223 2.17 13.89 -17.98
N ASP A 224 2.84 14.02 -19.13
CA ASP A 224 2.86 13.02 -20.20
C ASP A 224 3.50 11.69 -19.74
N VAL A 225 4.62 11.75 -19.02
CA VAL A 225 5.27 10.57 -18.42
C VAL A 225 4.34 9.89 -17.40
N THR A 226 3.66 10.68 -16.57
CA THR A 226 2.70 10.17 -15.58
C THR A 226 1.48 9.53 -16.26
N LEU A 227 0.96 10.18 -17.30
CA LEU A 227 -0.17 9.69 -18.10
C LEU A 227 0.18 8.34 -18.74
N ALA A 228 1.30 8.27 -19.46
CA ALA A 228 1.75 7.04 -20.13
C ALA A 228 2.01 5.88 -19.15
N ARG A 229 2.40 6.18 -17.92
CA ARG A 229 2.71 5.18 -16.90
C ARG A 229 1.51 4.70 -16.12
N HIS A 230 0.59 5.61 -15.77
CA HIS A 230 -0.50 5.33 -14.84
C HIS A 230 -1.90 5.41 -15.45
N CYS A 231 -2.02 5.97 -16.65
CA CYS A 231 -3.28 6.10 -17.37
C CYS A 231 -3.07 5.81 -18.87
N PRO A 232 -2.52 4.63 -19.23
CA PRO A 232 -2.18 4.32 -20.62
C PRO A 232 -3.39 4.40 -21.57
N ASP A 233 -4.59 4.09 -21.07
CA ASP A 233 -5.83 4.15 -21.85
C ASP A 233 -6.24 5.60 -22.20
N LEU A 234 -5.77 6.58 -21.47
CA LEU A 234 -5.97 8.02 -21.72
C LEU A 234 -4.85 8.61 -22.56
N ALA A 235 -3.70 7.94 -22.64
CA ALA A 235 -2.55 8.44 -23.40
C ALA A 235 -2.90 8.44 -24.91
N PRO A 236 -2.47 9.47 -25.66
CA PRO A 236 -2.62 9.46 -27.11
C PRO A 236 -2.01 8.18 -27.67
N ALA A 237 -2.75 7.49 -28.56
CA ALA A 237 -2.23 6.31 -29.22
C ALA A 237 -0.94 6.68 -29.95
N VAL A 238 0.19 6.17 -29.49
CA VAL A 238 1.43 6.22 -30.25
C VAL A 238 1.25 5.17 -31.33
N ASP A 239 1.02 5.59 -32.59
CA ASP A 239 0.99 4.67 -33.71
C ASP A 239 2.30 3.88 -33.75
N SER A 240 2.28 2.69 -33.18
CA SER A 240 3.39 1.74 -33.18
C SER A 240 3.63 1.12 -34.58
N ALA A 241 2.89 1.58 -35.60
CA ALA A 241 2.89 1.06 -36.95
C ALA A 241 3.59 1.98 -37.96
N THR A 242 4.61 2.75 -37.55
CA THR A 242 5.49 3.35 -38.56
C THR A 242 6.45 2.28 -39.08
N ALA A 243 6.19 1.84 -40.31
CA ALA A 243 7.11 0.99 -41.05
C ALA A 243 8.53 1.64 -41.10
N PRO A 244 9.63 0.87 -41.06
CA PRO A 244 10.96 1.40 -41.08
C PRO A 244 11.15 2.32 -42.30
N GLY A 245 11.39 3.62 -42.08
CA GLY A 245 11.66 4.59 -43.14
C GLY A 245 10.59 5.65 -43.41
N GLN A 246 9.46 5.64 -42.70
CA GLN A 246 8.53 6.78 -42.77
C GLN A 246 8.93 7.86 -41.74
N PRO A 247 8.79 9.16 -42.08
CA PRO A 247 9.01 10.23 -41.10
C PRO A 247 7.98 10.09 -39.99
N VAL A 248 8.48 10.04 -38.74
CA VAL A 248 7.62 10.03 -37.52
C VAL A 248 6.77 11.29 -37.58
N GLN A 249 5.46 11.14 -37.73
CA GLN A 249 4.53 12.24 -37.61
C GLN A 249 4.61 12.75 -36.17
N PRO A 250 4.76 14.06 -35.93
CA PRO A 250 4.74 14.60 -34.57
C PRO A 250 3.41 14.22 -33.92
N THR A 251 3.47 13.47 -32.83
CA THR A 251 2.28 13.16 -32.01
C THR A 251 1.62 14.50 -31.63
N PRO A 252 0.30 14.67 -31.84
CA PRO A 252 -0.36 15.90 -31.42
C PRO A 252 -0.14 16.11 -29.92
N PRO A 253 0.03 17.36 -29.46
CA PRO A 253 0.22 17.65 -28.04
C PRO A 253 -0.98 17.15 -27.25
N THR A 254 -0.72 16.55 -26.09
CA THR A 254 -1.76 16.09 -25.14
C THR A 254 -2.71 17.25 -24.82
N SER A 255 -4.00 17.01 -24.89
CA SER A 255 -5.02 18.06 -24.66
C SER A 255 -5.24 18.34 -23.17
N GLY A 256 -5.72 19.54 -22.85
CA GLY A 256 -6.13 19.89 -21.49
C GLY A 256 -7.20 18.95 -20.92
N ALA A 257 -8.13 18.51 -21.77
CA ALA A 257 -9.16 17.53 -21.38
C ALA A 257 -8.54 16.16 -20.98
N THR A 258 -7.43 15.75 -21.60
CA THR A 258 -6.70 14.53 -21.24
C THR A 258 -6.02 14.66 -19.87
N TYR A 259 -5.42 15.82 -19.57
CA TYR A 259 -4.84 16.07 -18.25
C TYR A 259 -5.91 16.19 -17.16
N LEU A 260 -7.07 16.74 -17.48
CA LEU A 260 -8.22 16.77 -16.56
C LEU A 260 -8.72 15.33 -16.28
N ALA A 261 -8.80 14.47 -17.31
CA ALA A 261 -9.14 13.06 -17.14
C ALA A 261 -8.08 12.31 -16.30
N MET A 262 -6.79 12.62 -16.45
CA MET A 262 -5.73 12.09 -15.59
C MET A 262 -5.94 12.51 -14.12
N LEU A 263 -6.25 13.77 -13.85
CA LEU A 263 -6.57 14.25 -12.51
C LEU A 263 -7.76 13.47 -11.92
N ALA A 264 -8.83 13.28 -12.68
CA ALA A 264 -9.99 12.50 -12.27
C ALA A 264 -9.64 11.03 -11.97
N ALA A 265 -8.80 10.39 -12.80
CA ALA A 265 -8.32 9.03 -12.57
C ALA A 265 -7.45 8.92 -11.29
N VAL A 266 -6.64 9.92 -10.98
CA VAL A 266 -5.88 9.97 -9.72
C VAL A 266 -6.84 10.14 -8.53
N CYS A 267 -7.86 10.99 -8.63
CA CYS A 267 -8.90 11.15 -7.60
C CYS A 267 -9.60 9.83 -7.32
N GLU A 268 -9.98 9.09 -8.36
CA GLU A 268 -10.63 7.78 -8.24
C GLU A 268 -9.74 6.76 -7.51
N ARG A 269 -8.46 6.65 -7.90
CA ARG A 269 -7.51 5.74 -7.23
C ARG A 269 -7.30 6.08 -5.76
N GLN A 270 -7.16 7.38 -5.44
CA GLN A 270 -6.98 7.82 -4.06
C GLN A 270 -8.24 7.64 -3.21
N ALA A 271 -9.43 7.86 -3.79
CA ALA A 271 -10.69 7.61 -3.10
C ALA A 271 -10.83 6.12 -2.72
N ARG A 272 -10.52 5.21 -3.65
CA ARG A 272 -10.50 3.76 -3.40
C ARG A 272 -9.46 3.38 -2.34
N LEU A 273 -8.23 3.89 -2.44
CA LEU A 273 -7.15 3.60 -1.50
C LEU A 273 -7.52 4.00 -0.07
N VAL A 274 -8.00 5.24 0.10
CA VAL A 274 -8.34 5.76 1.43
C VAL A 274 -9.56 5.03 2.01
N ALA A 275 -10.54 4.64 1.19
CA ALA A 275 -11.66 3.81 1.65
C ALA A 275 -11.19 2.44 2.18
N GLN A 276 -10.19 1.82 1.55
CA GLN A 276 -9.59 0.57 2.04
C GLN A 276 -8.84 0.78 3.36
N TRP A 277 -8.06 1.87 3.51
CA TRP A 277 -7.41 2.22 4.78
C TRP A 277 -8.43 2.36 5.91
N MET A 278 -9.50 3.10 5.66
CA MET A 278 -10.57 3.31 6.63
C MET A 278 -11.20 1.98 7.04
N GLY A 279 -11.48 1.11 6.07
CA GLY A 279 -12.07 -0.21 6.30
C GLY A 279 -11.21 -1.15 7.15
N LEU A 280 -9.89 -0.99 7.12
CA LEU A 280 -8.93 -1.77 7.90
C LEU A 280 -8.57 -1.12 9.25
N GLY A 281 -9.02 0.10 9.52
CA GLY A 281 -8.58 0.86 10.68
C GLY A 281 -7.14 1.37 10.56
N PHE A 282 -6.59 1.44 9.34
CA PHE A 282 -5.24 1.92 9.10
C PHE A 282 -5.18 3.44 9.20
N ILE A 283 -4.16 3.96 9.89
CA ILE A 283 -3.86 5.38 10.04
C ILE A 283 -2.45 5.61 9.50
N HIS A 284 -2.35 6.38 8.41
CA HIS A 284 -1.07 6.66 7.78
C HIS A 284 -0.15 7.52 8.67
N GLY A 285 -0.73 8.47 9.37
CA GLY A 285 -0.03 9.31 10.36
C GLY A 285 0.76 10.48 9.79
N VAL A 286 1.07 10.50 8.48
CA VAL A 286 1.74 11.63 7.79
C VAL A 286 1.27 11.70 6.34
N MET A 287 0.05 12.20 6.12
CA MET A 287 -0.52 12.38 4.78
C MET A 287 -0.12 13.73 4.17
N ASN A 288 1.18 13.96 4.08
CA ASN A 288 1.74 15.10 3.35
C ASN A 288 1.59 14.88 1.84
N THR A 289 1.71 15.93 1.03
CA THR A 289 1.69 15.80 -0.44
C THR A 289 2.90 15.06 -1.02
N ASP A 290 4.02 15.03 -0.28
CA ASP A 290 5.19 14.20 -0.58
C ASP A 290 5.01 12.71 -0.21
N ASN A 291 3.93 12.36 0.48
CA ASN A 291 3.54 10.97 0.83
C ASN A 291 2.26 10.52 0.11
N MET A 292 1.88 11.16 -0.99
CA MET A 292 0.76 10.77 -1.83
C MET A 292 1.24 10.50 -3.26
N THR A 293 1.25 9.22 -3.66
CA THR A 293 1.67 8.79 -5.00
C THR A 293 0.58 8.97 -6.05
N LEU A 294 0.95 9.22 -7.30
CA LEU A 294 0.00 9.28 -8.42
C LEU A 294 -0.48 7.89 -8.84
N SER A 295 0.28 6.85 -8.50
CA SER A 295 -0.08 5.43 -8.73
C SER A 295 -1.27 4.97 -7.89
N GLY A 296 -1.57 5.66 -6.76
CA GLY A 296 -2.55 5.21 -5.79
C GLY A 296 -2.03 4.11 -4.86
N GLU A 297 -0.72 3.96 -4.73
CA GLU A 297 -0.08 3.09 -3.74
C GLU A 297 0.22 3.83 -2.45
N THR A 298 0.02 3.16 -1.31
CA THR A 298 0.49 3.64 -0.01
C THR A 298 2.02 3.65 0.02
N ILE A 299 2.62 4.72 0.53
CA ILE A 299 4.08 4.91 0.61
C ILE A 299 4.50 5.47 1.98
N ASP A 300 5.73 5.16 2.40
CA ASP A 300 6.36 5.75 3.60
C ASP A 300 5.66 5.41 4.94
N TYR A 301 5.84 4.17 5.38
CA TYR A 301 5.26 3.60 6.59
C TYR A 301 6.01 3.99 7.89
N GLY A 302 6.33 5.27 8.06
CA GLY A 302 7.01 5.75 9.27
C GLY A 302 6.10 5.71 10.50
N PRO A 303 5.25 6.74 10.73
CA PRO A 303 4.42 6.85 11.91
C PRO A 303 3.02 6.22 11.74
N CYS A 304 2.85 5.30 10.80
CA CYS A 304 1.57 4.62 10.59
C CYS A 304 1.27 3.61 11.71
N ALA A 305 0.01 3.32 11.92
CA ALA A 305 -0.44 2.28 12.83
C ALA A 305 -1.86 1.81 12.48
N PHE A 306 -2.28 0.68 13.04
CA PHE A 306 -3.66 0.22 12.95
C PHE A 306 -4.40 0.59 14.23
N MET A 307 -5.61 1.12 14.07
CA MET A 307 -6.53 1.42 15.16
C MET A 307 -7.01 0.11 15.79
N GLU A 308 -6.89 -0.01 17.11
CA GLU A 308 -7.43 -1.12 17.87
C GLU A 308 -8.84 -0.76 18.36
N ALA A 309 -8.98 0.00 19.42
CA ALA A 309 -10.30 0.50 19.85
C ALA A 309 -10.82 1.57 18.87
N TYR A 310 -12.05 1.39 18.41
CA TYR A 310 -12.67 2.33 17.47
C TYR A 310 -12.88 3.71 18.08
N ASP A 311 -12.18 4.68 17.51
CA ASP A 311 -12.39 6.11 17.76
C ASP A 311 -11.95 6.89 16.51
N PRO A 312 -12.86 7.66 15.86
CA PRO A 312 -12.50 8.45 14.68
C PRO A 312 -11.45 9.53 14.94
N ALA A 313 -11.23 9.93 16.20
CA ALA A 313 -10.22 10.90 16.60
C ALA A 313 -8.83 10.26 16.87
N THR A 314 -8.66 8.95 16.65
CA THR A 314 -7.40 8.24 16.92
C THR A 314 -6.24 8.80 16.10
N VAL A 315 -5.16 9.12 16.79
CA VAL A 315 -3.87 9.61 16.24
C VAL A 315 -2.72 8.84 16.91
N PHE A 316 -1.80 8.35 16.11
CA PHE A 316 -0.60 7.67 16.62
C PHE A 316 0.68 8.47 16.42
N SER A 317 0.78 9.26 15.36
CA SER A 317 1.99 10.03 15.05
C SER A 317 2.32 11.02 16.18
N SER A 318 3.53 10.89 16.74
CA SER A 318 4.01 11.76 17.83
C SER A 318 4.15 13.23 17.42
N ILE A 319 4.30 13.49 16.13
CA ILE A 319 4.46 14.85 15.57
C ILE A 319 3.12 15.46 15.14
N ASP A 320 2.05 14.68 15.08
CA ASP A 320 0.70 15.18 14.76
C ASP A 320 -0.06 15.62 16.02
N ARG A 321 0.36 16.73 16.61
CA ARG A 321 -0.21 17.26 17.85
C ARG A 321 -1.64 17.77 17.69
N GLY A 322 -2.00 18.18 16.47
CA GLY A 322 -3.31 18.74 16.16
C GLY A 322 -4.33 17.73 15.66
N GLY A 323 -3.96 16.46 15.52
CA GLY A 323 -4.85 15.43 14.99
C GLY A 323 -5.21 15.63 13.52
N ARG A 324 -4.36 16.34 12.75
CA ARG A 324 -4.60 16.59 11.33
C ARG A 324 -4.84 15.30 10.56
N TYR A 325 -4.09 14.26 10.88
CA TYR A 325 -4.13 12.95 10.24
C TYR A 325 -4.82 11.89 11.10
N ALA A 326 -5.74 12.30 11.98
CA ALA A 326 -6.62 11.37 12.69
C ALA A 326 -7.35 10.47 11.69
N TRP A 327 -7.73 9.25 12.13
CA TRP A 327 -8.41 8.29 11.27
C TRP A 327 -9.58 8.91 10.51
N GLY A 328 -10.49 9.60 11.19
CA GLY A 328 -11.67 10.22 10.57
C GLY A 328 -11.37 11.37 9.60
N ASN A 329 -10.18 11.96 9.67
CA ASN A 329 -9.78 13.10 8.84
C ASN A 329 -9.13 12.66 7.51
N GLN A 330 -8.72 11.40 7.37
CA GLN A 330 -7.95 10.93 6.22
C GLN A 330 -8.62 11.21 4.85
N PRO A 331 -9.96 11.03 4.67
CA PRO A 331 -10.60 11.35 3.40
C PRO A 331 -10.51 12.84 3.03
N GLY A 332 -10.77 13.72 3.99
CA GLY A 332 -10.67 15.17 3.77
C GLY A 332 -9.26 15.65 3.47
N ILE A 333 -8.24 15.03 4.10
CA ILE A 333 -6.83 15.33 3.81
C ILE A 333 -6.44 14.84 2.43
N ALA A 334 -6.93 13.66 1.99
CA ALA A 334 -6.71 13.18 0.64
C ALA A 334 -7.27 14.16 -0.41
N GLN A 335 -8.50 14.62 -0.22
CA GLN A 335 -9.10 15.66 -1.08
C GLN A 335 -8.25 16.93 -1.11
N TRP A 336 -7.79 17.39 0.06
CA TRP A 336 -6.94 18.56 0.16
C TRP A 336 -5.62 18.41 -0.60
N ASN A 337 -4.96 17.25 -0.49
CA ASN A 337 -3.74 16.94 -1.25
C ASN A 337 -3.99 16.91 -2.77
N LEU A 338 -5.13 16.38 -3.20
CA LEU A 338 -5.53 16.35 -4.61
C LEU A 338 -5.81 17.77 -5.14
N ALA A 339 -6.34 18.67 -4.31
CA ALA A 339 -6.44 20.08 -4.68
C ALA A 339 -5.06 20.72 -4.92
N ARG A 340 -4.02 20.33 -4.15
CA ARG A 340 -2.64 20.77 -4.41
C ARG A 340 -2.07 20.21 -5.73
N LEU A 341 -2.49 19.00 -6.13
CA LEU A 341 -2.15 18.46 -7.45
C LEU A 341 -2.88 19.23 -8.57
N ALA A 342 -4.16 19.51 -8.38
CA ALA A 342 -4.98 20.27 -9.33
C ALA A 342 -4.39 21.66 -9.59
N GLU A 343 -3.98 22.37 -8.54
CA GLU A 343 -3.31 23.69 -8.65
C GLU A 343 -2.03 23.60 -9.49
N ALA A 344 -1.22 22.56 -9.28
CA ALA A 344 0.01 22.36 -10.07
C ALA A 344 -0.27 22.08 -11.55
N LEU A 345 -1.44 21.54 -11.88
CA LEU A 345 -1.83 21.18 -13.25
C LEU A 345 -2.55 22.31 -14.00
N LEU A 346 -3.00 23.39 -13.34
CA LEU A 346 -3.81 24.46 -13.95
C LEU A 346 -3.26 24.96 -15.31
N PRO A 347 -1.94 25.22 -15.48
CA PRO A 347 -1.40 25.70 -16.75
C PRO A 347 -1.63 24.74 -17.93
N LEU A 348 -1.84 23.44 -17.65
CA LEU A 348 -2.03 22.42 -18.65
C LEU A 348 -3.50 22.14 -18.98
N LEU A 349 -4.45 22.55 -18.11
CA LEU A 349 -5.86 22.22 -18.24
C LEU A 349 -6.57 23.09 -19.27
N HIS A 350 -6.37 24.38 -19.22
CA HIS A 350 -7.00 25.33 -20.14
C HIS A 350 -6.15 26.60 -20.32
N ALA A 351 -6.21 27.23 -21.49
CA ALA A 351 -5.52 28.49 -21.77
C ALA A 351 -6.08 29.66 -20.95
N ASP A 352 -7.37 29.63 -20.66
CA ASP A 352 -8.04 30.57 -19.74
C ASP A 352 -7.96 29.99 -18.33
N THR A 353 -7.32 30.75 -17.43
CA THR A 353 -7.10 30.34 -16.03
C THR A 353 -8.41 30.18 -15.24
N GLU A 354 -9.42 30.99 -15.49
CA GLU A 354 -10.71 30.88 -14.77
C GLU A 354 -11.40 29.56 -15.15
N GLN A 355 -11.39 29.20 -16.44
CA GLN A 355 -11.92 27.92 -16.91
C GLN A 355 -11.09 26.74 -16.38
N ALA A 356 -9.74 26.84 -16.33
CA ALA A 356 -8.90 25.82 -15.73
C ALA A 356 -9.26 25.57 -14.27
N VAL A 357 -9.45 26.64 -13.48
CA VAL A 357 -9.85 26.57 -12.07
C VAL A 357 -11.25 25.96 -11.92
N GLU A 358 -12.21 26.38 -12.73
CA GLU A 358 -13.58 25.85 -12.69
C GLU A 358 -13.59 24.33 -12.94
N GLN A 359 -12.96 23.86 -14.03
CA GLN A 359 -12.89 22.45 -14.39
C GLN A 359 -12.16 21.61 -13.32
N ALA A 360 -11.02 22.11 -12.81
CA ALA A 360 -10.27 21.44 -11.75
C ALA A 360 -11.07 21.34 -10.46
N THR A 361 -11.79 22.41 -10.11
CA THR A 361 -12.64 22.49 -8.91
C THR A 361 -13.79 21.48 -8.99
N GLU A 362 -14.40 21.31 -10.15
CA GLU A 362 -15.46 20.32 -10.37
C GLU A 362 -14.94 18.88 -10.07
N VAL A 363 -13.76 18.53 -10.61
CA VAL A 363 -13.14 17.22 -10.37
C VAL A 363 -12.84 17.02 -8.88
N ILE A 364 -12.27 18.02 -8.21
CA ILE A 364 -11.94 17.92 -6.77
C ILE A 364 -13.19 17.84 -5.90
N ASN A 365 -14.24 18.58 -6.24
CA ASN A 365 -15.52 18.56 -5.51
C ASN A 365 -16.28 17.24 -5.70
N HIS A 366 -15.97 16.47 -6.73
CA HIS A 366 -16.53 15.12 -6.94
C HIS A 366 -15.86 14.05 -6.04
N PHE A 367 -14.68 14.31 -5.48
CA PHE A 367 -13.94 13.34 -4.66
C PHE A 367 -14.76 12.75 -3.48
N PRO A 368 -15.54 13.52 -2.70
CA PRO A 368 -16.36 12.94 -1.63
C PRO A 368 -17.36 11.89 -2.12
N VAL A 369 -17.92 12.08 -3.34
CA VAL A 369 -18.85 11.12 -3.96
C VAL A 369 -18.11 9.83 -4.31
N LEU A 370 -16.92 9.93 -4.92
CA LEU A 370 -16.05 8.78 -5.22
C LEU A 370 -15.68 8.03 -3.94
N TYR A 371 -15.23 8.74 -2.92
CA TYR A 371 -14.89 8.16 -1.64
C TYR A 371 -16.08 7.45 -0.98
N GLN A 372 -17.25 8.09 -0.93
CA GLN A 372 -18.46 7.50 -0.34
C GLN A 372 -18.87 6.22 -1.05
N ARG A 373 -18.79 6.18 -2.38
CA ARG A 373 -19.06 4.98 -3.18
C ARG A 373 -18.14 3.81 -2.80
N HIS A 374 -16.82 4.06 -2.72
CA HIS A 374 -15.85 3.05 -2.33
C HIS A 374 -15.97 2.65 -0.86
N TRP A 375 -16.21 3.60 0.02
CA TRP A 375 -16.46 3.33 1.44
C TRP A 375 -17.67 2.44 1.64
N LEU A 376 -18.77 2.76 0.97
CA LEU A 376 -19.99 1.95 1.01
C LEU A 376 -19.74 0.51 0.52
N ALA A 377 -19.00 0.36 -0.58
CA ALA A 377 -18.63 -0.96 -1.10
C ALA A 377 -17.79 -1.77 -0.10
N VAL A 378 -16.77 -1.14 0.50
CA VAL A 378 -15.92 -1.76 1.52
C VAL A 378 -16.74 -2.20 2.73
N MET A 379 -17.60 -1.33 3.27
CA MET A 379 -18.37 -1.64 4.46
C MET A 379 -19.50 -2.66 4.18
N ARG A 380 -20.11 -2.62 3.00
CA ARG A 380 -21.05 -3.67 2.58
C ARG A 380 -20.40 -5.05 2.58
N ALA A 381 -19.20 -5.16 2.01
CA ALA A 381 -18.47 -6.42 2.01
C ALA A 381 -18.15 -6.88 3.45
N LYS A 382 -17.71 -5.97 4.32
CA LYS A 382 -17.38 -6.28 5.72
C LYS A 382 -18.59 -6.70 6.55
N LEU A 383 -19.76 -6.12 6.29
CA LEU A 383 -21.00 -6.40 7.01
C LEU A 383 -21.86 -7.48 6.33
N GLY A 384 -21.40 -8.11 5.25
CA GLY A 384 -22.13 -9.15 4.52
C GLY A 384 -23.35 -8.64 3.75
N LEU A 385 -23.40 -7.34 3.44
CA LEU A 385 -24.49 -6.70 2.68
C LEU A 385 -24.23 -6.72 1.17
N ALA A 386 -22.99 -7.01 0.75
CA ALA A 386 -22.63 -7.14 -0.66
C ALA A 386 -22.90 -8.55 -1.18
N ASP A 387 -23.23 -8.67 -2.45
CA ASP A 387 -23.29 -9.97 -3.12
C ASP A 387 -21.90 -10.65 -3.07
N ALA A 388 -21.88 -11.93 -2.72
CA ALA A 388 -20.63 -12.71 -2.60
C ALA A 388 -19.82 -12.75 -3.91
N ALA A 389 -20.47 -12.57 -5.08
CA ALA A 389 -19.81 -12.49 -6.39
C ALA A 389 -19.04 -11.18 -6.61
N ALA A 390 -19.49 -10.06 -6.04
CA ALA A 390 -18.81 -8.78 -6.17
C ALA A 390 -17.56 -8.69 -5.29
N ALA A 391 -17.53 -9.43 -4.17
CA ALA A 391 -16.40 -9.45 -3.25
C ALA A 391 -15.17 -10.22 -3.79
N GLY A 392 -15.35 -11.11 -4.78
CA GLY A 392 -14.28 -11.94 -5.36
C GLY A 392 -13.64 -11.38 -6.64
N GLN A 393 -14.16 -10.30 -7.22
CA GLN A 393 -13.68 -9.74 -8.49
C GLN A 393 -12.92 -8.42 -8.38
N ALA A 394 -12.47 -8.05 -7.21
CA ALA A 394 -11.52 -6.96 -7.07
C ALA A 394 -10.12 -7.45 -7.53
N ASP A 395 -9.98 -7.71 -8.84
CA ASP A 395 -8.69 -7.83 -9.49
C ASP A 395 -8.01 -6.46 -9.44
N PRO A 396 -6.86 -6.30 -8.76
CA PRO A 396 -6.17 -5.02 -8.64
C PRO A 396 -5.70 -4.45 -9.99
N GLY A 397 -5.93 -5.15 -11.10
CA GLY A 397 -5.52 -4.78 -12.45
C GLY A 397 -6.65 -4.47 -13.45
N SER A 398 -7.94 -4.66 -13.12
CA SER A 398 -9.02 -4.40 -14.09
C SER A 398 -9.62 -3.00 -13.91
N GLU A 399 -9.16 -2.04 -14.70
CA GLU A 399 -9.68 -0.66 -14.78
C GLU A 399 -10.88 -0.53 -15.77
N SER A 400 -11.73 -1.53 -15.94
CA SER A 400 -12.88 -1.43 -16.83
C SER A 400 -14.21 -1.37 -16.10
N GLY A 401 -14.69 -0.16 -15.86
CA GLY A 401 -16.02 0.10 -15.33
C GLY A 401 -16.47 1.54 -15.54
N GLN A 402 -16.83 1.92 -16.77
CA GLN A 402 -17.67 3.09 -17.03
C GLN A 402 -19.06 2.83 -16.44
N GLY A 403 -19.21 3.10 -15.13
CA GLY A 403 -20.52 3.19 -14.48
C GLY A 403 -21.04 4.61 -14.63
N GLY A 404 -22.03 4.82 -15.49
CA GLY A 404 -22.78 6.07 -15.59
C GLY A 404 -23.32 6.46 -14.20
N ALA A 405 -23.36 7.76 -13.93
CA ALA A 405 -23.92 8.36 -12.72
C ALA A 405 -25.41 8.04 -12.60
N ALA A 406 -25.74 6.88 -12.02
CA ALA A 406 -27.06 6.63 -11.45
C ALA A 406 -27.06 7.33 -10.08
N GLY A 407 -28.10 8.14 -9.79
CA GLY A 407 -28.30 8.73 -8.48
C GLY A 407 -28.32 7.67 -7.37
N PRO A 408 -28.15 8.07 -6.09
CA PRO A 408 -28.10 7.11 -4.99
C PRO A 408 -29.37 6.23 -5.01
N ASP A 409 -29.15 4.92 -5.12
CA ASP A 409 -30.21 3.93 -5.03
C ASP A 409 -30.81 3.97 -3.61
N VAL A 410 -32.09 3.68 -3.46
CA VAL A 410 -32.78 3.65 -2.15
C VAL A 410 -32.05 2.69 -1.18
N ASP A 411 -31.46 1.62 -1.70
CA ASP A 411 -30.65 0.68 -0.96
C ASP A 411 -29.34 1.29 -0.44
N ASP A 412 -28.74 2.26 -1.16
CA ASP A 412 -27.51 2.94 -0.72
C ASP A 412 -27.72 3.76 0.55
N ALA A 413 -28.82 4.48 0.65
CA ALA A 413 -29.16 5.27 1.84
C ALA A 413 -29.47 4.40 3.05
N ALA A 414 -30.15 3.28 2.87
CA ALA A 414 -30.48 2.33 3.93
C ALA A 414 -29.20 1.65 4.47
N ASP A 415 -28.31 1.19 3.57
CA ASP A 415 -27.04 0.57 3.96
C ASP A 415 -26.10 1.56 4.62
N LEU A 416 -26.05 2.81 4.16
CA LEU A 416 -25.28 3.87 4.80
C LEU A 416 -25.77 4.15 6.24
N ALA A 417 -27.10 4.21 6.45
CA ALA A 417 -27.66 4.40 7.77
C ALA A 417 -27.36 3.21 8.71
N LEU A 418 -27.33 1.98 8.17
CA LEU A 418 -26.96 0.79 8.92
C LEU A 418 -25.47 0.80 9.29
N ILE A 419 -24.59 1.19 8.37
CA ILE A 419 -23.14 1.34 8.61
C ILE A 419 -22.90 2.42 9.68
N GLN A 420 -23.56 3.57 9.57
CA GLN A 420 -23.47 4.64 10.58
C GLN A 420 -23.95 4.15 11.95
N GLY A 421 -25.02 3.37 12.01
CA GLY A 421 -25.49 2.73 13.22
C GLY A 421 -24.46 1.78 13.84
N TRP A 422 -23.75 0.99 13.03
CA TRP A 422 -22.64 0.15 13.46
C TRP A 422 -21.50 0.95 14.09
N LEU A 423 -21.05 1.99 13.40
CA LEU A 423 -20.00 2.88 13.92
C LEU A 423 -20.42 3.57 15.23
N HIS A 424 -21.67 4.02 15.30
CA HIS A 424 -22.23 4.63 16.52
C HIS A 424 -22.31 3.64 17.69
N ALA A 425 -22.67 2.38 17.43
CA ALA A 425 -22.71 1.34 18.47
C ALA A 425 -21.33 1.09 19.08
N MET A 426 -20.26 1.12 18.27
CA MET A 426 -18.88 0.90 18.73
C MET A 426 -18.25 2.13 19.41
N GLN A 427 -18.69 3.35 19.05
CA GLN A 427 -18.02 4.58 19.50
C GLN A 427 -18.07 4.74 21.02
N GLY A 428 -16.88 4.96 21.63
CA GLY A 428 -16.73 5.15 23.07
C GLY A 428 -16.87 3.88 23.90
N GLN A 429 -16.95 2.71 23.24
CA GLN A 429 -17.11 1.40 23.91
C GLN A 429 -15.79 0.63 24.08
N GLY A 430 -14.68 1.11 23.54
CA GLY A 430 -13.40 0.38 23.53
C GLY A 430 -13.40 -0.83 22.61
N VAL A 431 -14.35 -0.94 21.70
CA VAL A 431 -14.52 -2.08 20.78
C VAL A 431 -13.34 -2.16 19.81
N ASP A 432 -12.67 -3.30 19.76
CA ASP A 432 -11.62 -3.54 18.79
C ASP A 432 -12.18 -3.59 17.37
N TRP A 433 -11.66 -2.72 16.50
CA TRP A 433 -12.12 -2.58 15.11
C TRP A 433 -12.04 -3.88 14.33
N THR A 434 -10.92 -4.56 14.39
CA THR A 434 -10.64 -5.78 13.62
C THR A 434 -11.47 -6.95 14.12
N LEU A 435 -11.46 -7.21 15.43
CA LEU A 435 -12.18 -8.34 16.02
C LEU A 435 -13.69 -8.16 15.94
N ALA A 436 -14.22 -6.93 16.02
CA ALA A 436 -15.65 -6.69 15.87
C ALA A 436 -16.17 -7.16 14.51
N HIS A 437 -15.47 -6.78 13.43
CA HIS A 437 -15.84 -7.22 12.09
C HIS A 437 -15.57 -8.73 11.88
N ARG A 438 -14.52 -9.28 12.47
CA ARG A 438 -14.23 -10.73 12.38
C ARG A 438 -15.29 -11.57 13.09
N HIS A 439 -15.65 -11.20 14.34
CA HIS A 439 -16.68 -11.93 15.08
C HIS A 439 -18.09 -11.74 14.52
N LEU A 440 -18.35 -10.63 13.83
CA LEU A 440 -19.61 -10.45 13.11
C LEU A 440 -19.81 -11.51 12.02
N CYS A 441 -18.72 -12.06 11.45
CA CYS A 441 -18.80 -13.15 10.48
C CYS A 441 -19.39 -14.43 11.11
N ASP A 442 -19.05 -14.72 12.37
CA ASP A 442 -19.57 -15.89 13.10
C ASP A 442 -21.07 -15.72 13.41
N VAL A 443 -21.49 -14.49 13.72
CA VAL A 443 -22.90 -14.14 13.87
C VAL A 443 -23.65 -14.29 12.55
N ALA A 444 -23.05 -13.85 11.42
CA ALA A 444 -23.66 -13.98 10.09
C ALA A 444 -23.86 -15.44 9.66
N GLU A 445 -22.98 -16.34 10.08
CA GLU A 445 -23.08 -17.78 9.83
C GLU A 445 -24.21 -18.43 10.64
N ALA A 446 -24.41 -17.95 11.87
CA ALA A 446 -25.39 -18.51 12.82
C ALA A 446 -26.84 -17.98 12.59
N VAL A 447 -26.97 -16.88 11.88
CA VAL A 447 -28.23 -16.10 11.76
C VAL A 447 -29.01 -16.50 10.51
N TRP A 448 -29.50 -17.72 10.42
CA TRP A 448 -30.50 -18.03 9.41
C TRP A 448 -31.72 -18.66 10.12
N PRO A 449 -32.94 -18.16 9.86
CA PRO A 449 -34.13 -18.92 10.26
C PRO A 449 -34.18 -20.16 9.34
N ASP A 450 -33.86 -21.33 9.89
CA ASP A 450 -34.38 -22.56 9.29
C ASP A 450 -35.87 -22.38 9.15
N ALA A 451 -36.39 -22.49 7.93
CA ALA A 451 -37.82 -22.30 7.64
C ALA A 451 -38.73 -23.25 8.44
N ASP A 452 -38.16 -24.25 9.11
CA ASP A 452 -38.86 -25.28 9.89
C ASP A 452 -38.68 -25.17 11.42
N THR A 453 -37.81 -24.25 11.93
CA THR A 453 -37.69 -24.09 13.37
C THR A 453 -38.63 -23.00 13.91
N THR A 454 -39.71 -23.43 14.53
CA THR A 454 -40.65 -22.59 15.31
C THR A 454 -40.03 -21.88 16.52
N ASP A 455 -38.70 -21.93 16.66
CA ASP A 455 -37.91 -21.28 17.70
C ASP A 455 -37.35 -19.91 17.25
N ALA A 456 -38.15 -19.17 16.45
CA ALA A 456 -37.87 -17.79 16.05
C ALA A 456 -37.81 -16.77 17.23
N GLY A 457 -37.67 -17.24 18.45
CA GLY A 457 -37.77 -16.45 19.66
C GLY A 457 -36.48 -16.22 20.45
N LEU A 458 -35.37 -16.87 20.13
CA LEU A 458 -34.09 -16.48 20.74
C LEU A 458 -33.59 -15.21 20.06
N ALA A 459 -33.66 -14.09 20.78
CA ALA A 459 -33.03 -12.86 20.32
C ALA A 459 -31.59 -13.17 19.90
N LEU A 460 -31.16 -12.66 18.75
CA LEU A 460 -29.80 -12.85 18.22
C LEU A 460 -28.72 -12.53 19.27
N SER A 461 -29.02 -11.60 20.17
CA SER A 461 -28.21 -11.25 21.33
C SER A 461 -27.94 -12.41 22.31
N ALA A 462 -28.84 -13.40 22.39
CA ALA A 462 -28.68 -14.57 23.25
C ALA A 462 -27.96 -15.74 22.55
N HIS A 463 -27.75 -15.66 21.24
CA HIS A 463 -27.09 -16.73 20.47
C HIS A 463 -25.61 -16.87 20.86
N PRO A 464 -25.08 -18.11 21.07
CA PRO A 464 -23.67 -18.30 21.44
C PRO A 464 -22.65 -17.63 20.50
N ALA A 465 -22.90 -17.59 19.18
CA ALA A 465 -22.05 -16.91 18.21
C ALA A 465 -21.93 -15.41 18.48
N SER A 466 -22.95 -14.77 19.07
CA SER A 466 -22.92 -13.34 19.39
C SER A 466 -22.14 -13.05 20.68
N GLN A 467 -21.83 -14.03 21.50
CA GLN A 467 -21.19 -13.80 22.81
C GLN A 467 -19.77 -13.23 22.65
N ARG A 468 -18.98 -13.72 21.67
CA ARG A 468 -17.64 -13.19 21.38
C ARG A 468 -17.71 -11.73 20.95
N LEU A 469 -18.63 -11.39 20.06
CA LEU A 469 -18.84 -10.03 19.60
C LEU A 469 -19.30 -9.13 20.76
N ARG A 470 -20.29 -9.57 21.54
CA ARG A 470 -20.82 -8.84 22.69
C ARG A 470 -19.78 -8.56 23.76
N SER A 471 -18.83 -9.48 23.97
CA SER A 471 -17.75 -9.32 24.95
C SER A 471 -16.76 -8.20 24.62
N LEU A 472 -16.78 -7.69 23.39
CA LEU A 472 -15.96 -6.54 23.00
C LEU A 472 -16.56 -5.20 23.45
N PHE A 473 -17.87 -5.16 23.74
CA PHE A 473 -18.58 -3.93 24.11
C PHE A 473 -18.62 -3.74 25.62
N ALA A 474 -18.31 -2.54 26.10
CA ALA A 474 -18.51 -2.18 27.49
C ALA A 474 -20.00 -2.18 27.86
N ASP A 475 -20.86 -1.74 26.94
CA ASP A 475 -22.33 -1.81 27.03
C ASP A 475 -22.89 -2.62 25.84
N PRO A 476 -23.10 -3.93 26.00
CA PRO A 476 -23.65 -4.78 24.95
C PRO A 476 -25.05 -4.39 24.44
N ALA A 477 -25.82 -3.60 25.19
CA ALA A 477 -27.15 -3.17 24.78
C ALA A 477 -27.09 -2.36 23.46
N ARG A 478 -26.04 -1.59 23.23
CA ARG A 478 -25.85 -0.85 21.97
C ARG A 478 -25.74 -1.76 20.75
N LEU A 479 -25.09 -2.91 20.92
CA LEU A 479 -25.01 -3.92 19.88
C LEU A 479 -26.39 -4.61 19.70
N ASP A 480 -27.08 -4.90 20.79
CA ASP A 480 -28.39 -5.56 20.76
C ASP A 480 -29.44 -4.71 20.05
N ASP A 481 -29.36 -3.38 20.13
CA ASP A 481 -30.23 -2.46 19.41
C ASP A 481 -29.93 -2.42 17.88
N TRP A 482 -28.71 -2.72 17.49
CA TRP A 482 -28.27 -2.69 16.09
C TRP A 482 -28.49 -4.02 15.36
N LEU A 483 -28.20 -5.15 16.01
CA LEU A 483 -28.24 -6.50 15.42
C LEU A 483 -29.57 -6.86 14.73
N PRO A 484 -30.75 -6.54 15.26
CA PRO A 484 -32.03 -6.88 14.59
C PRO A 484 -32.19 -6.15 13.25
N ARG A 485 -31.74 -4.90 13.15
CA ARG A 485 -31.81 -4.12 11.89
C ARG A 485 -30.86 -4.68 10.85
N TRP A 486 -29.65 -5.06 11.25
CA TRP A 486 -28.69 -5.72 10.38
C TRP A 486 -29.20 -7.08 9.91
N GLN A 487 -29.75 -7.91 10.79
CA GLN A 487 -30.37 -9.19 10.45
C GLN A 487 -31.51 -9.01 9.44
N ALA A 488 -32.43 -8.08 9.69
CA ALA A 488 -33.53 -7.79 8.78
C ALA A 488 -33.02 -7.42 7.37
N ARG A 489 -31.95 -6.60 7.29
CA ARG A 489 -31.34 -6.22 6.02
C ARG A 489 -30.67 -7.40 5.31
N LEU A 490 -30.04 -8.32 6.05
CA LEU A 490 -29.45 -9.54 5.46
C LEU A 490 -30.52 -10.47 4.85
N VAL A 491 -31.72 -10.53 5.46
CA VAL A 491 -32.82 -11.37 5.01
C VAL A 491 -33.60 -10.74 3.85
N SER A 492 -33.79 -9.41 3.87
CA SER A 492 -34.62 -8.68 2.90
C SER A 492 -33.85 -8.19 1.66
N GLY A 493 -32.52 -8.35 1.63
CA GLY A 493 -31.70 -7.86 0.52
C GLY A 493 -32.05 -8.50 -0.82
N PRO A 494 -31.91 -7.77 -1.94
CA PRO A 494 -32.16 -8.32 -3.28
C PRO A 494 -31.22 -9.49 -3.51
N VAL A 495 -31.85 -10.62 -3.77
CA VAL A 495 -31.25 -11.89 -4.11
C VAL A 495 -30.81 -11.84 -5.58
N ARG A 496 -29.57 -11.48 -5.90
CA ARG A 496 -29.00 -11.67 -7.24
C ARG A 496 -28.39 -13.08 -7.34
N PRO A 497 -28.82 -13.89 -8.34
CA PRO A 497 -28.31 -15.25 -8.47
C PRO A 497 -26.81 -15.25 -8.84
N LEU A 498 -26.03 -15.97 -8.04
CA LEU A 498 -24.69 -16.41 -8.41
C LEU A 498 -24.84 -17.48 -9.51
N SER A 499 -24.42 -17.17 -10.72
CA SER A 499 -24.24 -18.06 -11.87
C SER A 499 -25.49 -18.82 -12.39
N GLN A 500 -25.52 -19.03 -13.69
CA GLN A 500 -26.50 -19.82 -14.41
C GLN A 500 -26.63 -21.23 -13.80
N GLY A 501 -27.79 -21.53 -13.21
CA GLY A 501 -28.12 -22.89 -12.78
C GLY A 501 -29.04 -23.04 -11.59
N HIS A 502 -29.50 -21.97 -10.93
CA HIS A 502 -30.41 -22.07 -9.80
C HIS A 502 -31.87 -21.81 -10.18
N SER A 503 -32.76 -22.65 -9.66
CA SER A 503 -34.21 -22.54 -9.90
C SER A 503 -34.78 -21.31 -9.19
N PRO A 504 -35.78 -20.62 -9.78
CA PRO A 504 -36.49 -19.51 -9.14
C PRO A 504 -37.15 -19.96 -7.84
N GLY A 505 -36.79 -19.34 -6.71
CA GLY A 505 -37.41 -19.60 -5.41
C GLY A 505 -36.49 -20.11 -4.31
N GLN A 506 -35.19 -20.35 -4.56
CA GLN A 506 -34.24 -20.65 -3.50
C GLN A 506 -33.56 -19.37 -2.97
N PRO A 507 -33.35 -19.24 -1.64
CA PRO A 507 -32.62 -18.11 -1.05
C PRO A 507 -31.17 -18.13 -1.54
N THR A 508 -30.62 -16.99 -1.93
CA THR A 508 -29.51 -16.78 -2.85
C THR A 508 -28.13 -16.76 -2.25
N SER A 509 -27.96 -16.83 -0.96
CA SER A 509 -26.67 -17.20 -0.39
C SER A 509 -26.87 -17.98 0.90
N HIS A 510 -26.31 -19.17 0.95
CA HIS A 510 -26.23 -19.94 2.18
C HIS A 510 -25.48 -19.12 3.25
N PRO A 511 -25.89 -19.07 4.52
CA PRO A 511 -25.23 -18.31 5.59
C PRO A 511 -23.73 -18.55 5.67
N ALA A 512 -23.29 -19.79 5.47
CA ALA A 512 -21.88 -20.15 5.43
C ALA A 512 -21.11 -19.51 4.26
N GLU A 513 -21.73 -19.34 3.09
CA GLU A 513 -21.10 -18.65 1.95
C GLU A 513 -20.92 -17.17 2.22
N ARG A 514 -21.94 -16.53 2.82
CA ARG A 514 -21.87 -15.14 3.25
C ARG A 514 -20.79 -14.93 4.29
N ALA A 515 -20.77 -15.73 5.34
CA ALA A 515 -19.75 -15.69 6.38
C ALA A 515 -18.35 -15.91 5.82
N SER A 516 -18.21 -16.85 4.88
CA SER A 516 -16.95 -17.08 4.16
C SER A 516 -16.53 -15.86 3.33
N ALA A 517 -17.46 -15.20 2.62
CA ALA A 517 -17.19 -13.96 1.88
C ALA A 517 -16.77 -12.83 2.83
N MET A 518 -17.45 -12.67 3.96
CA MET A 518 -17.08 -11.70 5.00
C MET A 518 -15.68 -11.98 5.57
N ARG A 519 -15.33 -13.24 5.85
CA ARG A 519 -14.00 -13.62 6.39
C ARG A 519 -12.88 -13.31 5.41
N ARG A 520 -13.11 -13.28 4.10
CA ARG A 520 -12.10 -12.90 3.08
C ARG A 520 -11.79 -11.40 3.05
N VAL A 521 -12.64 -10.57 3.64
CA VAL A 521 -12.44 -9.10 3.71
C VAL A 521 -12.28 -8.59 5.14
N ASN A 522 -12.53 -9.44 6.14
CA ASN A 522 -12.36 -9.16 7.57
C ASN A 522 -11.16 -9.95 8.09
N PRO A 523 -9.96 -9.37 8.14
CA PRO A 523 -8.79 -10.08 8.62
C PRO A 523 -8.94 -10.47 10.10
N ILE A 524 -8.29 -11.56 10.48
CA ILE A 524 -8.08 -11.89 11.90
C ILE A 524 -6.75 -11.30 12.39
N TYR A 525 -5.78 -11.16 11.49
CA TYR A 525 -4.47 -10.63 11.82
C TYR A 525 -4.22 -9.29 11.11
N ILE A 526 -3.79 -8.31 11.88
CA ILE A 526 -3.26 -7.03 11.44
C ILE A 526 -1.92 -6.78 12.14
N PRO A 527 -1.08 -5.86 11.68
CA PRO A 527 0.10 -5.43 12.42
C PRO A 527 -0.30 -4.77 13.75
N ARG A 528 -0.57 -5.59 14.78
CA ARG A 528 -0.88 -5.12 16.13
C ARG A 528 0.30 -4.31 16.66
N ASN A 529 0.05 -3.08 17.08
CA ASN A 529 1.09 -2.13 17.43
C ASN A 529 2.12 -2.70 18.43
N GLN A 530 1.64 -3.36 19.49
CA GLN A 530 2.51 -4.00 20.49
C GLN A 530 3.36 -5.12 19.87
N ARG A 531 2.80 -5.97 18.99
CA ARG A 531 3.54 -7.08 18.36
C ARG A 531 4.59 -6.59 17.40
N VAL A 532 4.30 -5.49 16.70
CA VAL A 532 5.28 -4.80 15.85
C VAL A 532 6.45 -4.31 16.71
N GLU A 533 6.19 -3.57 17.79
CA GLU A 533 7.27 -3.06 18.65
C GLU A 533 8.08 -4.19 19.30
N GLU A 534 7.46 -5.26 19.78
CA GLU A 534 8.15 -6.44 20.31
C GLU A 534 9.11 -7.04 19.28
N ALA A 535 8.66 -7.20 18.03
CA ALA A 535 9.46 -7.75 16.95
C ALA A 535 10.63 -6.83 16.56
N LEU A 536 10.38 -5.52 16.47
CA LEU A 536 11.39 -4.53 16.12
C LEU A 536 12.45 -4.36 17.21
N SER A 537 12.05 -4.36 18.48
CA SER A 537 13.00 -4.28 19.60
C SER A 537 13.86 -5.54 19.70
N ALA A 538 13.28 -6.73 19.55
CA ALA A 538 14.04 -7.99 19.51
C ALA A 538 15.12 -7.96 18.42
N ALA A 539 14.77 -7.51 17.22
CA ALA A 539 15.70 -7.41 16.10
C ALA A 539 16.78 -6.33 16.32
N SER A 540 16.38 -5.12 16.75
CA SER A 540 17.29 -3.97 16.83
C SER A 540 18.20 -3.99 18.05
N ASP A 541 17.69 -4.45 19.22
CA ASP A 541 18.41 -4.39 20.49
C ASP A 541 19.17 -5.68 20.78
N HIS A 542 18.65 -6.82 20.32
CA HIS A 542 19.18 -8.14 20.63
C HIS A 542 19.66 -8.93 19.40
N GLY A 543 19.44 -8.46 18.18
CA GLY A 543 19.75 -9.17 16.94
C GLY A 543 18.86 -10.41 16.72
N ASP A 544 17.77 -10.54 17.49
CA ASP A 544 16.85 -11.67 17.37
C ASP A 544 15.74 -11.38 16.36
N MET A 545 15.87 -11.98 15.17
CA MET A 545 14.90 -11.87 14.08
C MET A 545 13.72 -12.86 14.20
N ALA A 546 13.74 -13.80 15.14
CA ALA A 546 12.70 -14.83 15.24
C ALA A 546 11.29 -14.24 15.48
N PRO A 547 11.07 -13.27 16.39
CA PRO A 547 9.77 -12.63 16.56
C PRO A 547 9.29 -11.89 15.30
N PHE A 548 10.21 -11.26 14.55
CA PHE A 548 9.90 -10.58 13.29
C PHE A 548 9.40 -11.56 12.23
N HIS A 549 10.13 -12.66 12.02
CA HIS A 549 9.74 -13.68 11.04
C HIS A 549 8.43 -14.38 11.41
N ALA A 550 8.21 -14.64 12.70
CA ALA A 550 6.96 -15.23 13.18
C ALA A 550 5.76 -14.31 12.93
N LEU A 551 5.91 -13.00 13.21
CA LEU A 551 4.86 -12.02 12.95
C LEU A 551 4.62 -11.85 11.44
N LEU A 552 5.67 -11.74 10.63
CA LEU A 552 5.57 -11.63 9.17
C LEU A 552 4.82 -12.81 8.56
N ALA A 553 5.13 -14.04 8.98
CA ALA A 553 4.47 -15.25 8.48
C ALA A 553 2.95 -15.25 8.74
N VAL A 554 2.53 -14.73 9.88
CA VAL A 554 1.10 -14.57 10.21
C VAL A 554 0.46 -13.47 9.36
N LEU A 555 1.13 -12.34 9.21
CA LEU A 555 0.61 -11.18 8.45
C LEU A 555 0.54 -11.43 6.95
N GLN A 556 1.29 -12.37 6.42
CA GLN A 556 1.17 -12.81 5.02
C GLN A 556 -0.10 -13.62 4.75
N ARG A 557 -0.82 -14.08 5.78
CA ARG A 557 -2.10 -14.77 5.69
C ARG A 557 -3.13 -14.14 6.63
N PRO A 558 -3.50 -12.88 6.42
CA PRO A 558 -4.23 -12.10 7.40
C PRO A 558 -5.66 -12.58 7.64
N PHE A 559 -6.21 -13.37 6.72
CA PHE A 559 -7.58 -13.88 6.77
C PHE A 559 -7.68 -15.32 7.29
N ASP A 560 -6.56 -16.05 7.35
CA ASP A 560 -6.51 -17.47 7.70
C ASP A 560 -6.23 -17.64 9.19
N GLU A 561 -7.26 -17.99 9.97
CA GLU A 561 -7.11 -18.29 11.39
C GLU A 561 -6.30 -19.59 11.57
N ALA A 562 -5.20 -19.51 12.31
CA ALA A 562 -4.30 -20.64 12.50
C ALA A 562 -4.18 -21.01 13.99
N PRO A 563 -4.22 -22.31 14.35
CA PRO A 563 -4.07 -22.77 15.73
C PRO A 563 -2.75 -22.28 16.36
N GLY A 564 -2.82 -21.81 17.60
CA GLY A 564 -1.65 -21.33 18.35
C GLY A 564 -1.16 -19.93 17.96
N GLN A 565 -1.86 -19.24 17.06
CA GLN A 565 -1.52 -17.87 16.64
C GLN A 565 -2.41 -16.78 17.28
N ASP A 566 -3.25 -17.15 18.26
CA ASP A 566 -4.21 -16.26 18.91
C ASP A 566 -3.58 -14.96 19.44
N ARG A 567 -2.33 -15.05 19.93
CA ARG A 567 -1.60 -13.89 20.46
C ARG A 567 -1.45 -12.74 19.44
N TYR A 568 -1.42 -13.05 18.13
CA TYR A 568 -1.28 -12.05 17.08
C TYR A 568 -2.63 -11.41 16.69
N ALA A 569 -3.74 -12.04 17.03
CA ALA A 569 -5.09 -11.51 16.83
C ALA A 569 -5.49 -10.53 17.96
N GLN A 570 -4.99 -10.76 19.19
CA GLN A 570 -5.40 -10.02 20.37
C GLN A 570 -4.87 -8.58 20.36
N PRO A 571 -5.72 -7.57 20.68
CA PRO A 571 -5.28 -6.20 20.88
C PRO A 571 -4.37 -6.09 22.11
N ALA A 572 -3.64 -4.98 22.19
CA ALA A 572 -2.87 -4.64 23.37
C ALA A 572 -3.78 -4.44 24.58
N GLN A 573 -3.28 -4.76 25.79
CA GLN A 573 -4.00 -4.43 27.01
C GLN A 573 -4.19 -2.90 27.10
N PRO A 574 -5.33 -2.41 27.64
CA PRO A 574 -5.64 -0.98 27.70
C PRO A 574 -4.50 -0.13 28.31
N ALA A 575 -3.82 -0.64 29.35
CA ALA A 575 -2.68 0.04 29.96
C ALA A 575 -1.47 0.16 29.02
N GLN A 576 -1.28 -0.77 28.10
CA GLN A 576 -0.21 -0.78 27.12
C GLN A 576 -0.56 0.05 25.86
N ALA A 577 -1.83 0.03 25.49
CA ALA A 577 -2.35 0.85 24.37
C ALA A 577 -2.41 2.34 24.74
N ALA A 578 -2.63 2.64 26.03
CA ALA A 578 -2.71 4.02 26.52
C ALA A 578 -1.40 4.78 26.28
N GLY A 579 -1.47 5.84 25.48
CA GLY A 579 -0.32 6.69 25.17
C GLY A 579 0.65 6.14 24.13
N TYR A 580 0.35 5.03 23.46
CA TYR A 580 1.16 4.55 22.34
C TYR A 580 1.30 5.63 21.27
N ARG A 581 2.53 5.88 20.86
CA ARG A 581 2.86 6.84 19.80
C ARG A 581 3.90 6.24 18.87
N THR A 582 3.73 6.56 17.59
CA THR A 582 4.67 6.19 16.55
C THR A 582 5.56 7.37 16.19
N PHE A 583 6.79 7.07 15.82
CA PHE A 583 7.79 8.07 15.47
C PHE A 583 8.17 7.91 13.99
N CYS A 584 8.39 9.03 13.32
CA CYS A 584 9.07 9.01 12.04
C CYS A 584 10.54 8.67 12.33
N GLY A 585 11.00 7.46 12.00
CA GLY A 585 12.37 7.01 12.25
C GLY A 585 13.39 7.72 11.34
N THR A 586 13.44 9.05 11.44
CA THR A 586 14.39 9.92 10.69
C THR A 586 15.60 10.24 11.52
#